data_6c3819e1772743c8706cbbd0076850d0
#
_entry.id   6c3819e1772743c8706cbbd0076850d0
#
_cell.length_a   1.000
_cell.length_b   1.000
_cell.length_c   1.000
_cell.angle_alpha   90.00
_cell.angle_beta   90.00
_cell.angle_gamma   90.00
#
_symmetry.space_group_name_H-M   'P 1'
#
loop_
_entity.id
_entity.type
_entity.pdbx_description
1 polymer ?
#
loop_
_entity_poly.entity_id
_entity_poly.type
_entity_poly.pdbx_seq_one_letter_code
_entity_poly.pdbx_strand_id
1 'polypeptide(L)'
;MTAEVDYTIDELMAVCIARQVVDGEVLAQGLATPLVVAGYILAQATHAPNVAFASAIGQGLCYDWSPLGVATIEELWLGNSVLHTGFVAAVADMLPRLHLKEFFRPGQVDVEGNFNNVAFGKNYERPRMRLPGTGGIPDVTTFSDKIYLYVPRHSRVTFVKELDFVSGLGHSEKRTRGVGVRYLISDLGQFDWANGRMRLTSYHRGVDMKRIQAKTGFELEIAPDVHETPPPTLEELRLLREEIDPLNVRRLETLGGTARRNLMREILEAEGAL
;
A
#
# COMPACT_ATOMS: atom_id res chain seq x y z
N MET A 1 31.74 4.65 -13.55
CA MET A 1 30.73 5.52 -12.94
C MET A 1 29.38 5.05 -13.48
N THR A 2 28.62 4.31 -12.70
CA THR A 2 27.23 3.96 -13.06
C THR A 2 26.44 5.26 -13.11
N ALA A 3 25.79 5.53 -14.25
CA ALA A 3 24.90 6.69 -14.37
C ALA A 3 23.89 6.66 -13.22
N GLU A 4 23.76 7.79 -12.53
CA GLU A 4 22.82 7.92 -11.44
C GLU A 4 21.41 7.81 -12.00
N VAL A 5 20.66 6.79 -11.57
CA VAL A 5 19.28 6.55 -12.03
C VAL A 5 18.38 7.64 -11.46
N ASP A 6 17.69 8.37 -12.31
CA ASP A 6 16.70 9.38 -11.92
C ASP A 6 15.33 8.73 -11.74
N TYR A 7 14.76 8.84 -10.54
CA TYR A 7 13.46 8.28 -10.18
C TYR A 7 12.70 9.17 -9.19
N THR A 8 11.40 9.07 -9.23
CA THR A 8 10.51 9.75 -8.29
C THR A 8 10.23 8.87 -7.06
N ILE A 9 9.72 9.49 -5.99
CA ILE A 9 9.43 8.75 -4.75
C ILE A 9 8.32 7.70 -4.92
N ASP A 10 7.34 7.97 -5.74
CA ASP A 10 6.27 7.01 -6.06
C ASP A 10 6.78 5.80 -6.84
N GLU A 11 7.76 5.99 -7.74
CA GLU A 11 8.44 4.89 -8.43
C GLU A 11 9.23 4.03 -7.45
N LEU A 12 10.01 4.65 -6.56
CA LEU A 12 10.73 3.91 -5.52
C LEU A 12 9.78 3.12 -4.62
N MET A 13 8.66 3.72 -4.20
CA MET A 13 7.68 3.04 -3.36
C MET A 13 7.05 1.86 -4.09
N ALA A 14 6.67 1.99 -5.36
CA ALA A 14 6.13 0.89 -6.16
C ALA A 14 7.15 -0.26 -6.30
N VAL A 15 8.43 0.06 -6.53
CA VAL A 15 9.51 -0.94 -6.58
C VAL A 15 9.72 -1.62 -5.22
N CYS A 16 9.70 -0.87 -4.13
CA CYS A 16 9.78 -1.45 -2.79
C CYS A 16 8.60 -2.38 -2.47
N ILE A 17 7.39 -2.03 -2.92
CA ILE A 17 6.21 -2.91 -2.81
C ILE A 17 6.42 -4.18 -3.64
N ALA A 18 6.87 -4.06 -4.88
CA ALA A 18 7.18 -5.21 -5.74
C ALA A 18 8.18 -6.18 -5.07
N ARG A 19 9.24 -5.65 -4.47
CA ARG A 19 10.28 -6.43 -3.77
C ARG A 19 9.77 -7.20 -2.54
N GLN A 20 8.57 -6.87 -2.02
CA GLN A 20 7.92 -7.62 -0.95
C GLN A 20 7.08 -8.80 -1.46
N VAL A 21 6.89 -8.92 -2.76
CA VAL A 21 6.09 -9.99 -3.36
C VAL A 21 6.96 -11.22 -3.59
N VAL A 22 6.40 -12.38 -3.23
CA VAL A 22 7.02 -13.69 -3.48
C VAL A 22 6.19 -14.42 -4.54
N ASP A 23 6.86 -15.15 -5.42
CA ASP A 23 6.20 -15.88 -6.49
C ASP A 23 5.16 -16.90 -5.97
N GLY A 24 4.02 -17.00 -6.65
CA GLY A 24 2.91 -17.85 -6.25
C GLY A 24 2.00 -17.29 -5.16
N GLU A 25 2.24 -16.05 -4.69
CA GLU A 25 1.33 -15.40 -3.72
C GLU A 25 0.02 -14.93 -4.35
N VAL A 26 -1.00 -14.83 -3.52
CA VAL A 26 -2.24 -14.12 -3.86
C VAL A 26 -2.16 -12.70 -3.29
N LEU A 27 -2.25 -11.72 -4.15
CA LEU A 27 -2.12 -10.30 -3.85
C LEU A 27 -3.51 -9.68 -3.81
N ALA A 28 -3.94 -9.27 -2.63
CA ALA A 28 -5.24 -8.62 -2.49
C ALA A 28 -5.12 -7.10 -2.67
N GLN A 29 -6.16 -6.55 -3.25
CA GLN A 29 -6.27 -5.11 -3.48
C GLN A 29 -7.58 -4.60 -2.93
N GLY A 30 -7.48 -3.54 -2.14
CA GLY A 30 -8.62 -2.77 -1.69
C GLY A 30 -9.12 -1.78 -2.76
N LEU A 31 -9.83 -0.75 -2.32
CA LEU A 31 -10.37 0.29 -3.19
C LEU A 31 -9.31 1.37 -3.48
N ALA A 32 -9.07 1.64 -4.76
CA ALA A 32 -8.25 2.76 -5.25
C ALA A 32 -6.85 2.86 -4.63
N THR A 33 -6.04 1.81 -4.83
CA THR A 33 -4.64 1.73 -4.38
C THR A 33 -3.67 1.61 -5.57
N PRO A 34 -3.65 2.54 -6.53
CA PRO A 34 -2.87 2.42 -7.77
C PRO A 34 -1.36 2.28 -7.53
N LEU A 35 -0.82 2.87 -6.47
CA LEU A 35 0.58 2.72 -6.10
C LEU A 35 0.93 1.27 -5.74
N VAL A 36 0.04 0.60 -5.00
CA VAL A 36 0.22 -0.81 -4.63
C VAL A 36 0.05 -1.70 -5.85
N VAL A 37 -0.98 -1.45 -6.66
CA VAL A 37 -1.24 -2.24 -7.88
C VAL A 37 -0.08 -2.13 -8.87
N ALA A 38 0.50 -0.93 -9.04
CA ALA A 38 1.72 -0.75 -9.84
C ALA A 38 2.87 -1.65 -9.36
N GLY A 39 3.08 -1.73 -8.04
CA GLY A 39 4.08 -2.60 -7.43
C GLY A 39 3.76 -4.10 -7.63
N TYR A 40 2.50 -4.49 -7.51
CA TYR A 40 2.07 -5.87 -7.73
C TYR A 40 2.28 -6.33 -9.18
N ILE A 41 1.88 -5.50 -10.13
CA ILE A 41 2.08 -5.79 -11.56
C ILE A 41 3.57 -5.82 -11.89
N LEU A 42 4.36 -4.89 -11.34
CA LEU A 42 5.82 -4.89 -11.53
C LEU A 42 6.45 -6.18 -11.01
N ALA A 43 6.01 -6.71 -9.86
CA ALA A 43 6.49 -7.99 -9.35
C ALA A 43 6.17 -9.13 -10.30
N GLN A 44 4.94 -9.19 -10.82
CA GLN A 44 4.53 -10.21 -11.79
C GLN A 44 5.34 -10.11 -13.09
N ALA A 45 5.55 -8.89 -13.60
CA ALA A 45 6.30 -8.66 -14.84
C ALA A 45 7.83 -8.94 -14.69
N THR A 46 8.32 -9.13 -13.45
CA THR A 46 9.76 -9.31 -13.21
C THR A 46 10.09 -10.65 -12.55
N HIS A 47 9.88 -10.79 -11.25
CA HIS A 47 10.42 -11.90 -10.45
C HIS A 47 9.35 -12.85 -9.86
N ALA A 48 8.08 -12.52 -10.00
CA ALA A 48 6.99 -13.29 -9.43
C ALA A 48 5.86 -13.57 -10.46
N PRO A 49 6.15 -14.28 -11.56
CA PRO A 49 5.21 -14.45 -12.69
C PRO A 49 3.96 -15.28 -12.36
N ASN A 50 3.97 -16.04 -11.27
CA ASN A 50 2.86 -16.92 -10.90
C ASN A 50 1.95 -16.34 -9.81
N VAL A 51 2.03 -15.04 -9.52
CA VAL A 51 1.10 -14.41 -8.57
C VAL A 51 -0.31 -14.31 -9.15
N ALA A 52 -1.29 -14.32 -8.27
CA ALA A 52 -2.68 -14.03 -8.60
C ALA A 52 -3.14 -12.75 -7.92
N PHE A 53 -4.05 -12.03 -8.56
CA PHE A 53 -4.66 -10.81 -8.01
C PHE A 53 -6.08 -11.13 -7.53
N ALA A 54 -6.40 -10.73 -6.30
CA ALA A 54 -7.73 -10.90 -5.72
C ALA A 54 -8.26 -9.56 -5.19
N SER A 55 -9.54 -9.30 -5.41
CA SER A 55 -10.20 -8.12 -4.88
C SER A 55 -11.58 -8.46 -4.33
N ALA A 56 -11.83 -8.09 -3.08
CA ALA A 56 -13.18 -8.19 -2.51
C ALA A 56 -14.13 -7.18 -3.18
N ILE A 57 -13.63 -6.01 -3.53
CA ILE A 57 -14.41 -4.96 -4.21
C ILE A 57 -14.66 -5.34 -5.68
N GLY A 58 -13.63 -5.82 -6.39
CA GLY A 58 -13.76 -6.34 -7.75
C GLY A 58 -14.47 -7.70 -7.82
N GLN A 59 -14.64 -8.38 -6.68
CA GLN A 59 -15.35 -9.65 -6.54
C GLN A 59 -14.79 -10.75 -7.45
N GLY A 60 -13.47 -10.73 -7.68
CA GLY A 60 -12.84 -11.62 -8.64
C GLY A 60 -11.43 -12.05 -8.28
N LEU A 61 -10.96 -13.04 -9.03
CA LEU A 61 -9.58 -13.51 -9.07
C LEU A 61 -9.10 -13.42 -10.52
N CYS A 62 -7.93 -12.82 -10.73
CA CYS A 62 -7.30 -12.74 -12.05
C CYS A 62 -5.81 -13.07 -11.99
N TYR A 63 -5.26 -13.51 -13.11
CA TYR A 63 -3.83 -13.83 -13.29
C TYR A 63 -3.14 -12.88 -14.26
N ASP A 64 -3.92 -12.25 -15.13
CA ASP A 64 -3.42 -11.28 -16.09
C ASP A 64 -3.69 -9.85 -15.61
N TRP A 65 -2.94 -8.90 -16.15
CA TRP A 65 -3.07 -7.50 -15.82
C TRP A 65 -3.28 -6.63 -17.08
N SER A 66 -3.79 -5.45 -16.85
CA SER A 66 -3.88 -4.37 -17.83
C SER A 66 -3.16 -3.12 -17.31
N PRO A 67 -2.73 -2.18 -18.15
CA PRO A 67 -2.18 -0.91 -17.70
C PRO A 67 -3.12 -0.19 -16.75
N LEU A 68 -2.55 0.56 -15.81
CA LEU A 68 -3.33 1.32 -14.84
C LEU A 68 -4.13 2.44 -15.50
N GLY A 69 -5.39 2.57 -15.12
CA GLY A 69 -6.29 3.63 -15.50
C GLY A 69 -7.15 4.11 -14.33
N VAL A 70 -7.93 5.13 -14.57
CA VAL A 70 -8.93 5.66 -13.63
C VAL A 70 -10.33 5.30 -14.11
N ALA A 71 -10.68 5.63 -15.35
CA ALA A 71 -11.96 5.26 -15.94
C ALA A 71 -12.01 3.79 -16.37
N THR A 72 -10.87 3.19 -16.66
CA THR A 72 -10.70 1.80 -17.13
C THR A 72 -10.28 0.83 -16.02
N ILE A 73 -10.32 1.24 -14.75
CA ILE A 73 -9.89 0.42 -13.60
C ILE A 73 -10.64 -0.93 -13.52
N GLU A 74 -11.86 -0.98 -14.01
CA GLU A 74 -12.65 -2.20 -14.02
C GLU A 74 -12.12 -3.24 -15.01
N GLU A 75 -11.48 -2.84 -16.10
CA GLU A 75 -10.89 -3.75 -17.08
C GLU A 75 -9.80 -4.62 -16.45
N LEU A 76 -9.00 -4.04 -15.55
CA LEU A 76 -7.98 -4.76 -14.80
C LEU A 76 -8.57 -5.90 -13.94
N TRP A 77 -9.68 -5.63 -13.27
CA TRP A 77 -10.25 -6.54 -12.27
C TRP A 77 -11.38 -7.41 -12.79
N LEU A 78 -12.15 -6.91 -13.75
CA LEU A 78 -13.32 -7.58 -14.28
C LEU A 78 -13.05 -8.24 -15.64
N GLY A 79 -12.36 -7.52 -16.53
CA GLY A 79 -12.06 -8.02 -17.87
C GLY A 79 -11.13 -9.23 -17.88
N ASN A 80 -10.17 -9.28 -16.96
CA ASN A 80 -9.20 -10.37 -16.81
C ASN A 80 -9.60 -11.41 -15.76
N SER A 81 -10.81 -11.34 -15.21
CA SER A 81 -11.22 -12.22 -14.13
C SER A 81 -11.51 -13.63 -14.61
N VAL A 82 -10.85 -14.60 -14.00
CA VAL A 82 -11.11 -16.05 -14.22
C VAL A 82 -12.17 -16.60 -13.26
N LEU A 83 -12.48 -15.88 -12.19
CA LEU A 83 -13.52 -16.23 -11.24
C LEU A 83 -14.21 -14.96 -10.77
N HIS A 84 -15.52 -14.96 -10.88
CA HIS A 84 -16.40 -13.95 -10.28
C HIS A 84 -17.27 -14.56 -9.21
N THR A 85 -17.49 -13.84 -8.11
CA THR A 85 -18.37 -14.26 -7.02
C THR A 85 -19.10 -13.05 -6.44
N GLY A 86 -20.16 -13.28 -5.68
CA GLY A 86 -20.81 -12.18 -4.97
C GLY A 86 -19.96 -11.65 -3.82
N PHE A 87 -20.12 -10.38 -3.46
CA PHE A 87 -19.33 -9.69 -2.44
C PHE A 87 -19.24 -10.47 -1.12
N VAL A 88 -20.36 -10.98 -0.62
CA VAL A 88 -20.39 -11.75 0.65
C VAL A 88 -19.53 -13.01 0.55
N ALA A 89 -19.65 -13.78 -0.54
CA ALA A 89 -18.85 -14.97 -0.73
C ALA A 89 -17.36 -14.63 -0.92
N ALA A 90 -17.05 -13.54 -1.63
CA ALA A 90 -15.67 -13.05 -1.78
C ALA A 90 -15.04 -12.76 -0.41
N VAL A 91 -15.71 -12.03 0.45
CA VAL A 91 -15.17 -11.59 1.74
C VAL A 91 -15.19 -12.70 2.79
N ALA A 92 -16.29 -13.46 2.90
CA ALA A 92 -16.48 -14.44 3.96
C ALA A 92 -15.84 -15.81 3.67
N ASP A 93 -15.80 -16.21 2.41
CA ASP A 93 -15.34 -17.56 2.04
C ASP A 93 -14.01 -17.55 1.26
N MET A 94 -13.88 -16.69 0.26
CA MET A 94 -12.73 -16.71 -0.64
C MET A 94 -11.48 -16.12 0.01
N LEU A 95 -11.54 -14.84 0.41
CA LEU A 95 -10.36 -14.13 0.92
C LEU A 95 -9.72 -14.78 2.16
N PRO A 96 -10.46 -15.29 3.16
CA PRO A 96 -9.84 -15.95 4.32
C PRO A 96 -9.05 -17.23 3.97
N ARG A 97 -9.38 -17.89 2.85
CA ARG A 97 -8.74 -19.15 2.43
C ARG A 97 -7.54 -18.94 1.52
N LEU A 98 -7.40 -17.77 0.90
CA LEU A 98 -6.35 -17.51 -0.07
C LEU A 98 -5.00 -17.11 0.54
N HIS A 99 -4.89 -17.01 1.88
CA HIS A 99 -3.65 -16.56 2.56
C HIS A 99 -3.01 -15.35 1.90
N LEU A 100 -3.86 -14.38 1.57
CA LEU A 100 -3.52 -13.22 0.75
C LEU A 100 -2.55 -12.26 1.44
N LYS A 101 -1.73 -11.61 0.62
CA LYS A 101 -0.95 -10.44 1.00
C LYS A 101 -1.72 -9.18 0.64
N GLU A 102 -1.85 -8.26 1.58
CA GLU A 102 -2.53 -7.00 1.33
C GLU A 102 -1.77 -5.81 1.93
N PHE A 103 -1.67 -4.73 1.16
CA PHE A 103 -1.15 -3.44 1.59
C PHE A 103 -2.29 -2.49 1.90
N PHE A 104 -2.36 -2.04 3.14
CA PHE A 104 -3.35 -1.06 3.59
C PHE A 104 -2.74 0.34 3.70
N ARG A 105 -3.56 1.35 3.39
CA ARG A 105 -3.20 2.76 3.57
C ARG A 105 -3.85 3.30 4.84
N PRO A 106 -3.13 3.41 5.95
CA PRO A 106 -3.68 3.92 7.19
C PRO A 106 -3.84 5.44 7.15
N GLY A 107 -4.90 5.96 7.76
CA GLY A 107 -5.00 7.36 8.14
C GLY A 107 -4.12 7.69 9.34
N GLN A 108 -4.04 6.77 10.32
CA GLN A 108 -3.11 6.80 11.45
C GLN A 108 -2.57 5.40 11.70
N VAL A 109 -1.32 5.32 12.17
CA VAL A 109 -0.66 4.08 12.61
C VAL A 109 0.13 4.37 13.89
N ASP A 110 0.10 3.44 14.85
CA ASP A 110 0.90 3.52 16.07
C ASP A 110 2.17 2.64 16.00
N VAL A 111 2.93 2.63 17.09
CA VAL A 111 4.18 1.89 17.19
C VAL A 111 3.99 0.37 17.09
N GLU A 112 2.84 -0.15 17.50
CA GLU A 112 2.50 -1.58 17.42
C GLU A 112 1.93 -1.97 16.04
N GLY A 113 1.73 -0.99 15.14
CA GLY A 113 1.14 -1.22 13.83
C GLY A 113 -0.39 -1.36 13.85
N ASN A 114 -1.05 -1.02 14.97
CA ASN A 114 -2.50 -0.79 14.93
C ASN A 114 -2.77 0.43 14.07
N PHE A 115 -3.89 0.46 13.35
CA PHE A 115 -4.16 1.59 12.47
C PHE A 115 -5.63 1.98 12.37
N ASN A 116 -5.85 3.21 11.92
CA ASN A 116 -7.16 3.86 11.88
C ASN A 116 -7.51 4.31 10.46
N ASN A 117 -8.66 3.84 9.97
CA ASN A 117 -9.30 4.30 8.74
C ASN A 117 -10.76 4.78 8.95
N VAL A 118 -11.15 5.01 10.22
CA VAL A 118 -12.51 5.44 10.59
C VAL A 118 -12.67 6.95 10.47
N ALA A 119 -11.91 7.69 11.28
CA ALA A 119 -12.04 9.15 11.37
C ALA A 119 -10.87 9.76 12.15
N PHE A 120 -10.61 11.05 11.95
CA PHE A 120 -9.80 11.86 12.85
C PHE A 120 -10.67 12.55 13.91
N GLY A 121 -10.18 12.57 15.16
CA GLY A 121 -10.88 13.09 16.32
C GLY A 121 -11.67 12.00 17.04
N LYS A 122 -11.53 11.93 18.38
CA LYS A 122 -12.05 10.83 19.23
C LYS A 122 -13.59 10.76 19.32
N ASN A 123 -14.31 11.78 18.88
CA ASN A 123 -15.76 11.75 18.87
C ASN A 123 -16.28 11.16 17.56
N TYR A 124 -16.85 9.96 17.60
CA TYR A 124 -17.33 9.25 16.41
C TYR A 124 -18.50 9.97 15.72
N GLU A 125 -19.40 10.59 16.45
CA GLU A 125 -20.57 11.28 15.87
C GLU A 125 -20.22 12.64 15.25
N ARG A 126 -19.20 13.31 15.82
CA ARG A 126 -18.71 14.62 15.36
C ARG A 126 -17.20 14.61 15.16
N PRO A 127 -16.67 13.80 14.25
CA PRO A 127 -15.24 13.74 14.01
C PRO A 127 -14.76 15.01 13.30
N ARG A 128 -13.48 15.33 13.45
CA ARG A 128 -12.84 16.40 12.70
C ARG A 128 -12.86 16.13 11.19
N MET A 129 -12.71 14.86 10.80
CA MET A 129 -12.80 14.40 9.42
C MET A 129 -13.13 12.90 9.39
N ARG A 130 -14.09 12.51 8.54
CA ARG A 130 -14.32 11.10 8.21
C ARG A 130 -13.24 10.62 7.25
N LEU A 131 -12.79 9.39 7.44
CA LEU A 131 -11.93 8.65 6.52
C LEU A 131 -12.80 7.70 5.68
N PRO A 132 -12.24 7.01 4.68
CA PRO A 132 -13.02 6.12 3.80
C PRO A 132 -13.80 5.01 4.52
N GLY A 133 -13.42 4.67 5.74
CA GLY A 133 -14.02 3.60 6.51
C GLY A 133 -13.15 2.36 6.57
N THR A 134 -13.68 1.31 7.15
CA THR A 134 -12.92 0.11 7.46
C THR A 134 -13.03 -0.98 6.39
N GLY A 135 -14.15 -1.04 5.64
CA GLY A 135 -14.40 -2.18 4.75
C GLY A 135 -14.17 -3.51 5.48
N GLY A 136 -13.40 -4.42 4.88
CA GLY A 136 -12.98 -5.70 5.49
C GLY A 136 -11.72 -5.63 6.36
N ILE A 137 -11.17 -4.44 6.65
CA ILE A 137 -9.90 -4.29 7.37
C ILE A 137 -9.88 -5.01 8.73
N PRO A 138 -10.90 -4.88 9.61
CA PRO A 138 -10.89 -5.58 10.90
C PRO A 138 -10.80 -7.10 10.76
N ASP A 139 -11.51 -7.66 9.80
CA ASP A 139 -11.51 -9.10 9.55
C ASP A 139 -10.16 -9.56 8.99
N VAL A 140 -9.71 -8.93 7.90
CA VAL A 140 -8.45 -9.29 7.23
C VAL A 140 -7.26 -9.15 8.19
N THR A 141 -7.17 -8.06 8.94
CA THR A 141 -6.06 -7.87 9.89
C THR A 141 -6.09 -8.83 11.07
N THR A 142 -7.22 -9.48 11.33
CA THR A 142 -7.36 -10.47 12.41
C THR A 142 -6.93 -11.87 11.97
N PHE A 143 -7.25 -12.30 10.75
CA PHE A 143 -6.94 -13.66 10.31
C PHE A 143 -5.72 -13.76 9.39
N SER A 144 -5.36 -12.72 8.64
CA SER A 144 -4.22 -12.78 7.73
C SER A 144 -2.89 -12.69 8.47
N ASP A 145 -1.89 -13.41 7.97
CA ASP A 145 -0.50 -13.37 8.42
C ASP A 145 0.40 -12.54 7.50
N LYS A 146 -0.16 -11.89 6.47
CA LYS A 146 0.55 -11.11 5.45
C LYS A 146 -0.01 -9.69 5.33
N ILE A 147 -0.04 -8.97 6.45
CA ILE A 147 -0.50 -7.58 6.53
C ILE A 147 0.68 -6.64 6.33
N TYR A 148 0.52 -5.75 5.36
CA TYR A 148 1.51 -4.74 4.96
C TYR A 148 0.87 -3.36 4.97
N LEU A 149 1.66 -2.31 5.19
CA LEU A 149 1.17 -0.93 5.17
C LEU A 149 1.97 -0.09 4.18
N TYR A 150 1.33 0.94 3.62
CA TYR A 150 2.02 1.97 2.87
C TYR A 150 1.48 3.35 3.21
N VAL A 151 2.38 4.34 3.30
CA VAL A 151 2.07 5.71 3.70
C VAL A 151 2.73 6.69 2.73
N PRO A 152 2.01 7.15 1.68
CA PRO A 152 2.59 8.05 0.67
C PRO A 152 3.04 9.41 1.21
N ARG A 153 2.66 9.77 2.44
CA ARG A 153 3.05 11.03 3.11
C ARG A 153 3.29 10.80 4.58
N HIS A 154 4.54 10.55 4.94
CA HIS A 154 4.96 10.37 6.32
C HIS A 154 4.83 11.67 7.12
N SER A 155 4.04 11.64 8.16
CA SER A 155 3.78 12.81 9.02
C SER A 155 3.35 12.42 10.42
N ARG A 156 3.47 13.36 11.38
CA ARG A 156 2.96 13.18 12.75
C ARG A 156 1.43 13.08 12.84
N VAL A 157 0.72 13.38 11.77
CA VAL A 157 -0.73 13.14 11.70
C VAL A 157 -1.04 11.67 11.41
N THR A 158 -0.13 11.00 10.68
CA THR A 158 -0.27 9.58 10.32
C THR A 158 0.43 8.68 11.33
N PHE A 159 1.68 8.98 11.70
CA PHE A 159 2.45 8.21 12.70
C PHE A 159 2.20 8.81 14.08
N VAL A 160 1.30 8.20 14.85
CA VAL A 160 0.79 8.77 16.10
C VAL A 160 1.11 7.89 17.31
N LYS A 161 1.25 8.50 18.48
CA LYS A 161 1.44 7.76 19.73
C LYS A 161 0.17 7.01 20.15
N GLU A 162 -1.00 7.58 19.83
CA GLU A 162 -2.31 7.04 20.18
C GLU A 162 -3.27 7.28 19.02
N LEU A 163 -3.96 6.22 18.60
CA LEU A 163 -4.97 6.28 17.55
C LEU A 163 -6.26 6.93 18.03
N ASP A 164 -6.93 7.68 17.15
CA ASP A 164 -8.29 8.16 17.43
C ASP A 164 -9.29 6.98 17.44
N PHE A 165 -9.13 6.00 16.54
CA PHE A 165 -9.89 4.76 16.47
C PHE A 165 -8.99 3.61 16.01
N VAL A 166 -9.34 2.36 16.35
CA VAL A 166 -8.66 1.17 15.84
C VAL A 166 -9.56 0.47 14.85
N SER A 167 -9.14 0.38 13.59
CA SER A 167 -9.81 -0.37 12.53
C SER A 167 -8.99 -1.54 12.03
N GLY A 168 -7.66 -1.50 12.16
CA GLY A 168 -6.76 -2.59 11.83
C GLY A 168 -5.88 -2.94 13.02
N LEU A 169 -5.74 -4.24 13.30
CA LEU A 169 -5.03 -4.75 14.46
C LEU A 169 -3.55 -5.03 14.11
N GLY A 170 -2.63 -4.38 14.83
CA GLY A 170 -1.18 -4.59 14.78
C GLY A 170 -0.69 -5.72 15.69
N HIS A 171 0.46 -5.51 16.35
CA HIS A 171 1.12 -6.46 17.28
C HIS A 171 0.58 -6.36 18.72
N SER A 172 -0.70 -6.07 18.88
CA SER A 172 -1.33 -5.95 20.19
C SER A 172 -1.32 -7.27 20.96
N GLU A 173 -1.14 -7.21 22.28
CA GLU A 173 -1.31 -8.36 23.19
C GLU A 173 -2.74 -8.96 23.14
N LYS A 174 -3.70 -8.19 22.66
CA LYS A 174 -5.09 -8.64 22.44
C LYS A 174 -5.25 -9.53 21.21
N ARG A 175 -4.20 -9.68 20.41
CA ARG A 175 -4.23 -10.50 19.20
C ARG A 175 -4.31 -11.98 19.57
N THR A 176 -5.31 -12.67 19.04
CA THR A 176 -5.54 -14.11 19.23
C THR A 176 -5.24 -14.94 17.98
N ARG A 177 -5.11 -14.29 16.81
CA ARG A 177 -4.83 -14.92 15.52
C ARG A 177 -3.96 -14.01 14.65
N GLY A 178 -3.27 -14.59 13.67
CA GLY A 178 -2.36 -13.85 12.78
C GLY A 178 -1.13 -13.35 13.52
N VAL A 179 -0.29 -12.57 12.87
CA VAL A 179 1.03 -12.15 13.39
C VAL A 179 1.23 -10.64 13.47
N GLY A 180 0.25 -9.84 13.06
CA GLY A 180 0.36 -8.38 12.98
C GLY A 180 0.95 -7.90 11.65
N VAL A 181 1.28 -6.62 11.60
CA VAL A 181 1.86 -5.99 10.41
C VAL A 181 3.31 -6.43 10.25
N ARG A 182 3.69 -6.84 9.03
CA ARG A 182 5.05 -7.32 8.74
C ARG A 182 5.96 -6.23 8.21
N TYR A 183 5.40 -5.26 7.50
CA TYR A 183 6.16 -4.27 6.76
C TYR A 183 5.35 -3.00 6.55
N LEU A 184 6.04 -1.86 6.54
CA LEU A 184 5.49 -0.58 6.14
C LEU A 184 6.49 0.16 5.24
N ILE A 185 5.99 0.75 4.15
CA ILE A 185 6.74 1.72 3.35
C ILE A 185 6.10 3.09 3.43
N SER A 186 6.93 4.13 3.57
CA SER A 186 6.52 5.54 3.44
C SER A 186 7.37 6.25 2.39
N ASP A 187 7.06 7.53 2.13
CA ASP A 187 7.89 8.40 1.29
C ASP A 187 9.25 8.77 1.92
N LEU A 188 9.55 8.31 3.12
CA LEU A 188 10.81 8.58 3.81
C LEU A 188 11.68 7.34 4.05
N GLY A 189 11.08 6.15 4.10
CA GLY A 189 11.82 4.92 4.41
C GLY A 189 10.93 3.71 4.56
N GLN A 190 11.55 2.58 4.90
CA GLN A 190 10.93 1.28 5.10
C GLN A 190 11.05 0.85 6.55
N PHE A 191 10.06 0.13 7.03
CA PHE A 191 9.91 -0.26 8.44
C PHE A 191 9.46 -1.70 8.54
N ASP A 192 9.91 -2.38 9.60
CA ASP A 192 9.41 -3.66 10.06
C ASP A 192 9.01 -3.60 11.54
N TRP A 193 8.75 -4.75 12.14
CA TRP A 193 8.45 -4.86 13.58
C TRP A 193 9.39 -5.86 14.24
N ALA A 194 9.99 -5.44 15.34
CA ALA A 194 10.73 -6.31 16.25
C ALA A 194 10.15 -6.17 17.65
N ASN A 195 9.93 -7.29 18.34
CA ASN A 195 9.31 -7.31 19.67
C ASN A 195 7.98 -6.52 19.75
N GLY A 196 7.20 -6.56 18.67
CA GLY A 196 5.92 -5.85 18.58
C GLY A 196 6.02 -4.34 18.37
N ARG A 197 7.22 -3.79 18.15
CA ARG A 197 7.46 -2.35 17.95
C ARG A 197 8.02 -2.06 16.57
N MET A 198 7.51 -0.98 15.95
CA MET A 198 8.00 -0.50 14.66
C MET A 198 9.44 -0.04 14.75
N ARG A 199 10.27 -0.45 13.79
CA ARG A 199 11.64 0.04 13.63
C ARG A 199 11.96 0.38 12.18
N LEU A 200 12.84 1.37 11.99
CA LEU A 200 13.33 1.78 10.68
C LEU A 200 14.38 0.76 10.18
N THR A 201 14.15 0.20 9.00
CA THR A 201 15.06 -0.76 8.33
C THR A 201 15.83 -0.13 7.18
N SER A 202 15.22 0.83 6.47
CA SER A 202 15.96 1.61 5.48
C SER A 202 15.37 3.02 5.34
N TYR A 203 16.22 3.96 4.91
CA TYR A 203 15.84 5.33 4.60
C TYR A 203 16.04 5.61 3.11
N HIS A 204 15.19 6.45 2.53
CA HIS A 204 15.29 6.79 1.13
C HIS A 204 16.42 7.79 0.87
N ARG A 205 17.00 7.75 -0.33
CA ARG A 205 18.06 8.63 -0.76
C ARG A 205 17.72 10.11 -0.48
N GLY A 206 18.67 10.82 0.13
CA GLY A 206 18.50 12.23 0.50
C GLY A 206 17.61 12.48 1.73
N VAL A 207 17.18 11.42 2.42
CA VAL A 207 16.39 11.52 3.66
C VAL A 207 17.31 11.33 4.87
N ASP A 208 17.30 12.29 5.79
CA ASP A 208 17.97 12.18 7.09
C ASP A 208 17.07 11.40 8.09
N MET A 209 17.64 10.45 8.82
CA MET A 209 16.95 9.70 9.87
C MET A 209 16.36 10.61 10.96
N LYS A 210 17.00 11.72 11.29
CA LYS A 210 16.45 12.73 12.21
C LYS A 210 15.14 13.32 11.68
N ARG A 211 15.04 13.52 10.38
CA ARG A 211 13.80 13.96 9.73
C ARG A 211 12.70 12.91 9.86
N ILE A 212 13.01 11.62 9.72
CA ILE A 212 12.04 10.54 9.91
C ILE A 212 11.52 10.57 11.35
N GLN A 213 12.41 10.59 12.35
CA GLN A 213 12.04 10.68 13.76
C GLN A 213 11.21 11.94 14.06
N ALA A 214 11.59 13.10 13.54
CA ALA A 214 10.85 14.35 13.75
C ALA A 214 9.42 14.32 13.18
N LYS A 215 9.17 13.49 12.15
CA LYS A 215 7.85 13.28 11.53
C LYS A 215 7.08 12.10 12.11
N THR A 216 7.67 11.33 13.03
CA THR A 216 7.06 10.22 13.75
C THR A 216 6.58 10.67 15.12
N GLY A 217 5.37 10.31 15.52
CA GLY A 217 4.74 10.75 16.78
C GLY A 217 5.17 9.95 18.02
N PHE A 218 6.01 8.95 17.86
CA PHE A 218 6.57 8.09 18.91
C PHE A 218 8.08 7.91 18.73
N GLU A 219 8.76 7.38 19.72
CA GLU A 219 10.17 7.02 19.61
C GLU A 219 10.32 5.83 18.67
N LEU A 220 11.09 6.04 17.60
CA LEU A 220 11.30 5.06 16.53
C LEU A 220 12.58 4.26 16.80
N GLU A 221 12.45 2.94 16.86
CA GLU A 221 13.61 2.05 16.91
C GLU A 221 14.31 2.01 15.55
N ILE A 222 15.63 1.81 15.58
CA ILE A 222 16.46 1.71 14.37
C ILE A 222 17.00 0.29 14.29
N ALA A 223 16.85 -0.35 13.15
CA ALA A 223 17.43 -1.66 12.91
C ALA A 223 18.97 -1.59 12.95
N PRO A 224 19.67 -2.62 13.47
CA PRO A 224 21.13 -2.61 13.55
C PRO A 224 21.81 -2.50 12.18
N ASP A 225 21.16 -2.99 11.14
CA ASP A 225 21.60 -3.03 9.75
C ASP A 225 20.90 -1.98 8.87
N VAL A 226 20.39 -0.91 9.46
CA VAL A 226 19.73 0.18 8.73
C VAL A 226 20.63 0.72 7.62
N HIS A 227 20.09 0.88 6.42
CA HIS A 227 20.82 1.28 5.23
C HIS A 227 20.00 2.20 4.33
N GLU A 228 20.61 2.78 3.31
CA GLU A 228 19.89 3.51 2.28
C GLU A 228 19.11 2.51 1.39
N THR A 229 17.85 2.83 1.10
CA THR A 229 17.00 2.00 0.24
C THR A 229 17.63 1.83 -1.14
N PRO A 230 17.85 0.60 -1.64
CA PRO A 230 18.38 0.37 -2.96
C PRO A 230 17.50 1.02 -4.04
N PRO A 231 18.09 1.77 -4.99
CA PRO A 231 17.33 2.45 -6.04
C PRO A 231 16.62 1.44 -6.96
N PRO A 232 15.63 1.89 -7.73
CA PRO A 232 15.08 1.13 -8.85
C PRO A 232 16.14 0.83 -9.91
N THR A 233 15.99 -0.28 -10.59
CA THR A 233 16.75 -0.58 -11.82
C THR A 233 16.15 0.18 -13.01
N LEU A 234 16.92 0.32 -14.07
CA LEU A 234 16.43 0.94 -15.32
C LEU A 234 15.26 0.15 -15.93
N GLU A 235 15.28 -1.18 -15.83
CA GLU A 235 14.21 -2.03 -16.33
C GLU A 235 12.93 -1.92 -15.49
N GLU A 236 13.03 -1.86 -14.14
CA GLU A 236 11.87 -1.59 -13.28
C GLU A 236 11.22 -0.24 -13.61
N LEU A 237 12.01 0.79 -13.88
CA LEU A 237 11.50 2.12 -14.28
C LEU A 237 10.87 2.11 -15.67
N ARG A 238 11.49 1.42 -16.64
CA ARG A 238 10.95 1.28 -18.00
C ARG A 238 9.57 0.61 -17.94
N LEU A 239 9.47 -0.53 -17.27
CA LEU A 239 8.20 -1.24 -17.11
C LEU A 239 7.12 -0.36 -16.46
N LEU A 240 7.46 0.33 -15.37
CA LEU A 240 6.52 1.23 -14.69
C LEU A 240 6.03 2.38 -15.56
N ARG A 241 6.95 3.00 -16.32
CA ARG A 241 6.66 4.22 -17.10
C ARG A 241 5.99 3.94 -18.42
N GLU A 242 6.34 2.84 -19.09
CA GLU A 242 5.94 2.59 -20.48
C GLU A 242 4.83 1.56 -20.59
N GLU A 243 4.76 0.58 -19.68
CA GLU A 243 3.83 -0.54 -19.80
C GLU A 243 2.77 -0.57 -18.71
N ILE A 244 3.18 -0.43 -17.43
CA ILE A 244 2.27 -0.64 -16.29
C ILE A 244 1.44 0.61 -16.00
N ASP A 245 2.07 1.78 -15.96
CA ASP A 245 1.42 3.02 -15.55
C ASP A 245 1.86 4.23 -16.41
N PRO A 246 1.64 4.17 -17.73
CA PRO A 246 2.04 5.25 -18.64
C PRO A 246 1.33 6.57 -18.35
N LEU A 247 0.15 6.54 -17.73
CA LEU A 247 -0.62 7.72 -17.36
C LEU A 247 -0.24 8.28 -15.97
N ASN A 248 0.70 7.66 -15.26
CA ASN A 248 1.12 8.06 -13.90
C ASN A 248 -0.02 8.06 -12.86
N VAL A 249 -0.94 7.13 -12.96
CA VAL A 249 -2.10 7.00 -12.05
C VAL A 249 -1.65 6.84 -10.59
N ARG A 250 -0.55 6.10 -10.32
CA ARG A 250 0.05 5.93 -8.98
C ARG A 250 0.37 7.25 -8.29
N ARG A 251 0.73 8.30 -9.06
CA ARG A 251 1.07 9.63 -8.53
C ARG A 251 -0.11 10.35 -7.91
N LEU A 252 -1.34 9.96 -8.22
CA LEU A 252 -2.54 10.49 -7.55
C LEU A 252 -2.53 10.27 -6.04
N GLU A 253 -1.77 9.30 -5.53
CA GLU A 253 -1.65 9.05 -4.09
C GLU A 253 -0.59 9.91 -3.40
N THR A 254 0.42 10.37 -4.12
CA THR A 254 1.49 11.23 -3.59
C THR A 254 1.21 12.71 -3.77
N LEU A 255 0.42 13.07 -4.77
CA LEU A 255 0.02 14.45 -5.06
C LEU A 255 -1.17 14.92 -4.20
N GLY A 256 -1.32 16.23 -4.06
CA GLY A 256 -2.45 16.86 -3.40
C GLY A 256 -2.88 18.16 -4.04
N GLY A 257 -4.02 18.70 -3.61
CA GLY A 257 -4.51 19.99 -4.04
C GLY A 257 -4.68 20.09 -5.57
N THR A 258 -4.20 21.18 -6.15
CA THR A 258 -4.33 21.47 -7.59
C THR A 258 -3.55 20.50 -8.46
N ALA A 259 -2.34 20.12 -8.05
CA ALA A 259 -1.52 19.17 -8.82
C ALA A 259 -2.24 17.81 -9.02
N ARG A 260 -2.87 17.29 -7.95
CA ARG A 260 -3.66 16.05 -8.05
C ARG A 260 -4.86 16.21 -8.97
N ARG A 261 -5.56 17.34 -8.90
CA ARG A 261 -6.72 17.60 -9.79
C ARG A 261 -6.33 17.72 -11.25
N ASN A 262 -5.20 18.38 -11.53
CA ASN A 262 -4.69 18.51 -12.90
C ASN A 262 -4.33 17.15 -13.47
N LEU A 263 -3.52 16.35 -12.76
CA LEU A 263 -3.17 15.00 -13.20
C LEU A 263 -4.42 14.12 -13.40
N MET A 264 -5.41 14.20 -12.49
CA MET A 264 -6.66 13.45 -12.66
C MET A 264 -7.38 13.82 -13.97
N ARG A 265 -7.43 15.12 -14.31
CA ARG A 265 -8.04 15.58 -15.56
C ARG A 265 -7.24 15.08 -16.78
N GLU A 266 -5.93 15.21 -16.76
CA GLU A 266 -5.05 14.71 -17.83
C GLU A 266 -5.25 13.22 -18.10
N ILE A 267 -5.35 12.41 -17.03
CA ILE A 267 -5.64 10.97 -17.15
C ILE A 267 -7.00 10.73 -17.79
N LEU A 268 -8.06 11.37 -17.30
CA LEU A 268 -9.43 11.17 -17.81
C LEU A 268 -9.56 11.65 -19.27
N GLU A 269 -8.87 12.72 -19.66
CA GLU A 269 -8.80 13.17 -21.05
C GLU A 269 -8.08 12.13 -21.93
N ALA A 270 -6.97 11.58 -21.46
CA ALA A 270 -6.23 10.55 -22.18
C ALA A 270 -7.03 9.24 -22.36
N GLU A 271 -7.88 8.91 -21.41
CA GLU A 271 -8.79 7.75 -21.45
C GLU A 271 -10.09 8.03 -22.23
N GLY A 272 -10.30 9.27 -22.72
CA GLY A 272 -11.53 9.66 -23.44
C GLY A 272 -12.77 9.71 -22.55
N ALA A 273 -12.60 9.93 -21.25
CA ALA A 273 -13.67 9.96 -20.24
C ALA A 273 -14.09 11.39 -19.87
N LEU A 274 -13.48 12.41 -20.47
CA LEU A 274 -13.85 13.83 -20.39
C LEU A 274 -14.09 14.42 -21.77
#